data_4c1bcac803fd9ee61ef4e6257311e31f
#
_entry.id   4c1bcac803fd9ee61ef4e6257311e31f
#
_cell.length_a   1.000
_cell.length_b   1.000
_cell.length_c   1.000
_cell.angle_alpha   90.00
_cell.angle_beta   90.00
_cell.angle_gamma   90.00
#
_symmetry.space_group_name_H-M   'P 1'
#
loop_
_entity.id
_entity.type
_entity.pdbx_description
1 polymer ?
#
loop_
_entity_poly.entity_id
_entity_poly.type
_entity_poly.pdbx_seq_one_letter_code
_entity_poly.pdbx_strand_id
1 'polypeptide(L)'
;MYEMLALLTGLILSVMVSVNGNLSGSFGVFRASVIIHVVGILFAFLLCTVRRENRKLSGHAPAWIYLGGVIGAFTTVFNNLAFGHISMTSIVALGLLGQTLMSLVIDWLGLFGMKRCPFCRYSLVGLAFSLTGIF
;
A
#
# COMPACT_ATOMS: atom_id res chain seq x y z
N MET A 1 13.54 7.50 -14.52
CA MET A 1 13.11 8.38 -13.41
C MET A 1 11.98 7.74 -12.61
N TYR A 2 10.86 7.36 -13.23
CA TYR A 2 9.71 6.76 -12.52
C TYR A 2 10.01 5.39 -11.88
N GLU A 3 10.86 4.58 -12.50
CA GLU A 3 11.31 3.29 -11.96
C GLU A 3 12.11 3.45 -10.66
N MET A 4 12.97 4.46 -10.60
CA MET A 4 13.72 4.79 -9.38
C MET A 4 12.79 5.24 -8.25
N LEU A 5 11.75 6.03 -8.56
CA LEU A 5 10.73 6.42 -7.57
C LEU A 5 9.95 5.21 -7.07
N ALA A 6 9.60 4.27 -7.94
CA ALA A 6 8.93 3.03 -7.55
C ALA A 6 9.80 2.18 -6.61
N LEU A 7 11.10 2.07 -6.91
CA LEU A 7 12.04 1.35 -6.06
C LEU A 7 12.18 2.01 -4.69
N LEU A 8 12.31 3.33 -4.65
CA LEU A 8 12.34 4.10 -3.38
C LEU A 8 11.07 3.90 -2.57
N THR A 9 9.89 3.87 -3.23
CA THR A 9 8.63 3.59 -2.55
C THR A 9 8.64 2.21 -1.90
N GLY A 10 9.17 1.18 -2.58
CA GLY A 10 9.31 -0.15 -2.02
C GLY A 10 10.20 -0.20 -0.78
N LEU A 11 11.34 0.52 -0.80
CA LEU A 11 12.22 0.65 0.36
C LEU A 11 11.51 1.32 1.54
N ILE A 12 10.82 2.44 1.30
CA ILE A 12 10.06 3.16 2.33
C ILE A 12 8.95 2.28 2.91
N LEU A 13 8.23 1.52 2.07
CA LEU A 13 7.20 0.59 2.53
C LEU A 13 7.77 -0.49 3.46
N SER A 14 8.94 -1.05 3.15
CA SER A 14 9.58 -2.05 4.01
C SER A 14 9.94 -1.49 5.39
N VAL A 15 10.48 -0.28 5.44
CA VAL A 15 10.76 0.43 6.70
C VAL A 15 9.46 0.71 7.45
N MET A 16 8.43 1.20 6.75
CA MET A 16 7.12 1.49 7.35
C MET A 16 6.51 0.25 8.00
N VAL A 17 6.49 -0.89 7.31
CA VAL A 17 5.93 -2.14 7.86
C VAL A 17 6.71 -2.60 9.08
N SER A 18 8.04 -2.47 9.08
CA SER A 18 8.89 -2.82 10.22
C SER A 18 8.61 -1.95 11.45
N VAL A 19 8.52 -0.63 11.27
CA VAL A 19 8.22 0.31 12.35
C VAL A 19 6.82 0.09 12.91
N ASN A 20 5.84 -0.07 12.02
CA ASN A 20 4.45 -0.35 12.40
C ASN A 20 4.31 -1.67 13.16
N GLY A 21 5.03 -2.71 12.73
CA GLY A 21 5.05 -4.00 13.38
C GLY A 21 5.62 -3.93 14.80
N ASN A 22 6.74 -3.23 15.00
CA ASN A 22 7.32 -3.02 16.33
C ASN A 22 6.37 -2.22 17.24
N LEU A 23 5.71 -1.20 16.72
CA LEU A 23 4.70 -0.44 17.46
C LEU A 23 3.53 -1.35 17.88
N SER A 24 3.10 -2.22 16.98
CA SER A 24 2.05 -3.21 17.23
C SER A 24 2.44 -4.20 18.32
N GLY A 25 3.69 -4.64 18.35
CA GLY A 25 4.21 -5.50 19.43
C GLY A 25 4.16 -4.85 20.80
N SER A 26 4.33 -3.52 20.87
CA SER A 26 4.36 -2.76 22.14
C SER A 26 2.96 -2.36 22.64
N PHE A 27 2.06 -1.95 21.75
CA PHE A 27 0.76 -1.36 22.10
C PHE A 27 -0.44 -2.22 21.69
N GLY A 28 -0.22 -3.32 21.01
CA GLY A 28 -1.26 -4.16 20.39
C GLY A 28 -1.69 -3.62 19.04
N VAL A 29 -2.20 -4.53 18.17
CA VAL A 29 -2.45 -4.28 16.75
C VAL A 29 -3.41 -3.12 16.50
N PHE A 30 -4.55 -3.10 17.19
CA PHE A 30 -5.59 -2.08 16.95
C PHE A 30 -5.16 -0.69 17.44
N ARG A 31 -4.55 -0.60 18.62
CA ARG A 31 -4.06 0.68 19.16
C ARG A 31 -2.93 1.24 18.29
N ALA A 32 -2.00 0.40 17.88
CA ALA A 32 -0.94 0.80 16.96
C ALA A 32 -1.50 1.33 15.64
N SER A 33 -2.50 0.64 15.06
CA SER A 33 -3.14 1.10 13.82
C SER A 33 -3.79 2.48 13.97
N VAL A 34 -4.45 2.75 15.08
CA VAL A 34 -5.01 4.09 15.34
C VAL A 34 -3.91 5.15 15.44
N ILE A 35 -2.84 4.88 16.20
CA ILE A 35 -1.71 5.80 16.35
C ILE A 35 -1.08 6.12 15.00
N ILE A 36 -0.81 5.11 14.18
CA ILE A 36 -0.22 5.26 12.85
C ILE A 36 -1.07 6.19 11.97
N HIS A 37 -2.40 5.97 11.96
CA HIS A 37 -3.29 6.78 11.13
C HIS A 37 -3.44 8.21 11.64
N VAL A 38 -3.47 8.42 12.96
CA VAL A 38 -3.50 9.76 13.55
C VAL A 38 -2.23 10.54 13.22
N VAL A 39 -1.06 9.93 13.40
CA VAL A 39 0.23 10.56 13.01
C VAL A 39 0.27 10.85 11.51
N GLY A 40 -0.21 9.93 10.69
CA GLY A 40 -0.31 10.12 9.23
C GLY A 40 -1.19 11.30 8.85
N ILE A 41 -2.35 11.45 9.49
CA ILE A 41 -3.28 12.59 9.27
C ILE A 41 -2.62 13.91 9.69
N LEU A 42 -1.98 13.95 10.85
CA LEU A 42 -1.27 15.15 11.31
C LEU A 42 -0.16 15.56 10.35
N PHE A 43 0.61 14.60 9.88
CA PHE A 43 1.67 14.87 8.89
C PHE A 43 1.11 15.35 7.54
N ALA A 44 0.05 14.72 7.05
CA ALA A 44 -0.63 15.15 5.82
C ALA A 44 -1.20 16.57 5.95
N PHE A 45 -1.80 16.89 7.11
CA PHE A 45 -2.30 18.23 7.40
C PHE A 45 -1.17 19.27 7.40
N LEU A 46 -0.02 18.93 8.02
CA LEU A 46 1.16 19.80 8.02
C LEU A 46 1.66 20.06 6.59
N LEU A 47 1.74 19.02 5.76
CA LEU A 47 2.14 19.17 4.37
C LEU A 47 1.17 20.06 3.57
N CYS A 48 -0.12 19.91 3.76
CA CYS A 48 -1.12 20.74 3.11
C CYS A 48 -0.99 22.23 3.51
N THR A 49 -0.71 22.49 4.77
CA THR A 49 -0.51 23.88 5.27
C THR A 49 0.78 24.50 4.74
N VAL A 50 1.88 23.75 4.70
CA VAL A 50 3.18 24.21 4.19
C VAL A 50 3.12 24.46 2.67
N ARG A 51 2.47 23.57 1.92
CA ARG A 51 2.36 23.66 0.47
C ARG A 51 1.37 24.69 -0.01
N ARG A 52 0.51 25.23 0.86
CA ARG A 52 -0.56 26.19 0.52
C ARG A 52 -1.34 25.75 -0.73
N GLU A 53 -1.63 24.47 -0.85
CA GLU A 53 -2.46 23.97 -1.95
C GLU A 53 -3.91 24.44 -1.77
N ASN A 54 -4.17 25.68 -2.10
CA ASN A 54 -5.52 26.24 -2.23
C ASN A 54 -6.21 25.67 -3.50
N ARG A 55 -6.19 24.35 -3.67
CA ARG A 55 -7.08 23.72 -4.63
C ARG A 55 -8.48 23.80 -4.03
N LYS A 56 -9.29 24.71 -4.57
CA LYS A 56 -10.73 24.66 -4.35
C LYS A 56 -11.14 23.22 -4.64
N LEU A 57 -11.70 22.52 -3.66
CA LEU A 57 -12.37 21.23 -3.86
C LEU A 57 -13.56 21.48 -4.82
N SER A 58 -13.26 21.67 -6.09
CA SER A 58 -14.24 21.92 -7.14
C SER A 58 -14.61 20.57 -7.73
N GLY A 59 -15.60 19.93 -7.15
CA GLY A 59 -16.17 18.70 -7.66
C GLY A 59 -16.62 17.77 -6.55
N HIS A 60 -17.80 17.22 -6.69
CA HIS A 60 -18.27 16.11 -5.85
C HIS A 60 -17.49 14.86 -6.24
N ALA A 61 -16.46 14.51 -5.46
CA ALA A 61 -15.81 13.23 -5.61
C ALA A 61 -16.79 12.12 -5.17
N PRO A 62 -17.03 11.08 -5.98
CA PRO A 62 -17.93 10.01 -5.62
C PRO A 62 -17.41 9.30 -4.36
N ALA A 63 -18.35 8.88 -3.48
CA ALA A 63 -18.03 8.35 -2.14
C ALA A 63 -17.07 7.14 -2.17
N TRP A 64 -17.07 6.36 -3.24
CA TRP A 64 -16.20 5.17 -3.37
C TRP A 64 -14.68 5.52 -3.41
N ILE A 65 -14.32 6.75 -3.79
CA ILE A 65 -12.90 7.18 -3.80
C ILE A 65 -12.33 7.23 -2.38
N TYR A 66 -13.16 7.53 -1.38
CA TYR A 66 -12.75 7.59 0.03
C TYR A 66 -12.51 6.21 0.64
N LEU A 67 -12.97 5.12 -0.01
CA LEU A 67 -12.72 3.75 0.44
C LEU A 67 -11.24 3.38 0.45
N GLY A 68 -10.40 4.08 -0.30
CA GLY A 68 -8.96 3.87 -0.30
C GLY A 68 -8.33 3.97 1.09
N GLY A 69 -8.80 4.91 1.93
CA GLY A 69 -8.34 5.04 3.32
C GLY A 69 -8.74 3.83 4.19
N VAL A 70 -9.96 3.33 4.00
CA VAL A 70 -10.45 2.15 4.72
C VAL A 70 -9.64 0.91 4.35
N ILE A 71 -9.41 0.69 3.05
CA ILE A 71 -8.59 -0.42 2.54
C ILE A 71 -7.15 -0.31 3.08
N GLY A 72 -6.58 0.91 3.13
CA GLY A 72 -5.26 1.15 3.71
C GLY A 72 -5.19 0.79 5.20
N ALA A 73 -6.24 1.11 5.96
CA ALA A 73 -6.32 0.74 7.38
C ALA A 73 -6.37 -0.78 7.56
N PHE A 74 -7.17 -1.50 6.77
CA PHE A 74 -7.19 -2.97 6.78
C PHE A 74 -5.83 -3.57 6.43
N THR A 75 -5.15 -3.05 5.41
CA THR A 75 -3.82 -3.51 5.02
C THR A 75 -2.83 -3.35 6.17
N THR A 76 -2.87 -2.23 6.89
CA THR A 76 -2.01 -1.98 8.06
C THR A 76 -2.32 -2.98 9.18
N VAL A 77 -3.59 -3.24 9.48
CA VAL A 77 -3.99 -4.22 10.50
C VAL A 77 -3.50 -5.62 10.15
N PHE A 78 -3.68 -6.08 8.89
CA PHE A 78 -3.23 -7.40 8.46
C PHE A 78 -1.70 -7.54 8.51
N ASN A 79 -0.96 -6.54 8.08
CA ASN A 79 0.50 -6.53 8.19
C ASN A 79 0.96 -6.60 9.66
N ASN A 80 0.31 -5.85 10.54
CA ASN A 80 0.62 -5.85 11.95
C ASN A 80 0.27 -7.17 12.64
N LEU A 81 -0.80 -7.85 12.20
CA LEU A 81 -1.15 -9.20 12.69
C LEU A 81 -0.13 -10.25 12.24
N ALA A 82 0.38 -10.14 11.01
CA ALA A 82 1.38 -11.05 10.47
C ALA A 82 2.76 -10.86 11.12
N PHE A 83 3.04 -9.62 11.59
CA PHE A 83 4.32 -9.28 12.22
C PHE A 83 4.54 -10.10 13.51
N GLY A 84 5.71 -10.71 13.63
CA GLY A 84 6.05 -11.59 14.75
C GLY A 84 5.64 -13.06 14.56
N HIS A 85 4.78 -13.38 13.57
CA HIS A 85 4.43 -14.76 13.22
C HIS A 85 5.21 -15.28 12.01
N ILE A 86 5.51 -14.41 11.06
CA ILE A 86 6.32 -14.72 9.88
C ILE A 86 7.43 -13.70 9.72
N SER A 87 8.45 -14.03 8.93
CA SER A 87 9.59 -13.13 8.72
C SER A 87 9.15 -11.85 8.00
N MET A 88 9.85 -10.75 8.27
CA MET A 88 9.61 -9.46 7.62
C MET A 88 9.70 -9.56 6.09
N THR A 89 10.68 -10.31 5.59
CA THR A 89 10.84 -10.58 4.16
C THR A 89 9.61 -11.28 3.57
N SER A 90 9.04 -12.26 4.30
CA SER A 90 7.83 -12.96 3.86
C SER A 90 6.61 -12.04 3.82
N ILE A 91 6.44 -11.14 4.79
CA ILE A 91 5.33 -10.16 4.79
C ILE A 91 5.41 -9.28 3.54
N VAL A 92 6.58 -8.73 3.26
CA VAL A 92 6.78 -7.84 2.12
C VAL A 92 6.63 -8.59 0.79
N ALA A 93 7.19 -9.80 0.69
CA ALA A 93 7.12 -10.61 -0.52
C ALA A 93 5.69 -11.08 -0.83
N LEU A 94 4.94 -11.55 0.17
CA LEU A 94 3.53 -11.93 0.01
C LEU A 94 2.65 -10.72 -0.31
N GLY A 95 2.93 -9.57 0.32
CA GLY A 95 2.26 -8.31 0.02
C GLY A 95 2.47 -7.89 -1.43
N LEU A 96 3.71 -7.96 -1.94
CA LEU A 96 4.04 -7.67 -3.33
C LEU A 96 3.34 -8.63 -4.29
N LEU A 97 3.29 -9.92 -3.97
CA LEU A 97 2.57 -10.92 -4.74
C LEU A 97 1.08 -10.57 -4.84
N GLY A 98 0.44 -10.28 -3.71
CA GLY A 98 -0.98 -9.88 -3.66
C GLY A 98 -1.26 -8.61 -4.47
N GLN A 99 -0.40 -7.61 -4.36
CA GLN A 99 -0.49 -6.37 -5.15
C GLN A 99 -0.35 -6.64 -6.65
N THR A 100 0.59 -7.49 -7.05
CA THR A 100 0.82 -7.85 -8.45
C THR A 100 -0.37 -8.59 -9.03
N LEU A 101 -0.93 -9.57 -8.29
CA LEU A 101 -2.12 -10.30 -8.72
C LEU A 101 -3.32 -9.37 -8.89
N MET A 102 -3.57 -8.50 -7.92
CA MET A 102 -4.69 -7.56 -7.99
C MET A 102 -4.52 -6.53 -9.11
N SER A 103 -3.29 -6.06 -9.33
CA SER A 103 -2.95 -5.18 -10.44
C SER A 103 -3.27 -5.81 -11.80
N LEU A 104 -2.91 -7.10 -11.99
CA LEU A 104 -3.26 -7.84 -13.21
C LEU A 104 -4.77 -7.95 -13.43
N VAL A 105 -5.54 -8.18 -12.36
CA VAL A 105 -7.01 -8.24 -12.43
C VAL A 105 -7.59 -6.87 -12.83
N ILE A 106 -7.09 -5.80 -12.22
CA ILE A 106 -7.52 -4.42 -12.51
C ILE A 106 -7.23 -4.07 -13.97
N ASP A 107 -6.03 -4.37 -14.46
CA ASP A 107 -5.60 -4.08 -15.83
C ASP A 107 -6.41 -4.89 -16.85
N TRP A 108 -6.70 -6.16 -16.54
CA TRP A 108 -7.48 -7.02 -17.44
C TRP A 108 -8.94 -6.59 -17.53
N LEU A 109 -9.56 -6.27 -16.42
CA LEU A 109 -10.96 -5.84 -16.37
C LEU A 109 -11.13 -4.36 -16.73
N GLY A 110 -10.07 -3.56 -16.71
CA GLY A 110 -10.13 -2.11 -16.91
C GLY A 110 -10.92 -1.40 -15.81
N LEU A 111 -10.79 -1.89 -14.56
CA LEU A 111 -11.49 -1.33 -13.41
C LEU A 111 -11.02 0.09 -13.12
N PHE A 112 -11.85 0.87 -12.42
CA PHE A 112 -11.54 2.25 -11.99
C PHE A 112 -11.23 3.24 -13.14
N GLY A 113 -11.70 2.96 -14.36
CA GLY A 113 -11.44 3.82 -15.53
C GLY A 113 -10.04 3.67 -16.12
N MET A 114 -9.30 2.64 -15.73
CA MET A 114 -8.00 2.32 -16.30
C MET A 114 -8.14 1.80 -17.72
N LYS A 115 -7.17 2.12 -18.58
CA LYS A 115 -7.14 1.61 -19.95
C LYS A 115 -6.91 0.10 -19.89
N ARG A 116 -7.82 -0.69 -20.50
CA ARG A 116 -7.67 -2.14 -20.57
C ARG A 116 -6.35 -2.47 -21.27
N CYS A 117 -5.46 -3.15 -20.56
CA CYS A 117 -4.26 -3.72 -21.15
C CYS A 117 -4.48 -5.23 -21.28
N PRO A 118 -4.44 -5.78 -22.51
CA PRO A 118 -4.50 -7.23 -22.69
C PRO A 118 -3.31 -7.87 -21.97
N PHE A 119 -3.50 -9.08 -21.45
CA PHE A 119 -2.49 -9.85 -20.71
C PHE A 119 -1.13 -9.77 -21.40
N CYS A 120 -0.23 -9.01 -20.83
CA CYS A 120 1.13 -8.95 -21.37
C CYS A 120 1.90 -10.17 -20.82
N ARG A 121 2.46 -10.99 -21.72
CA ARG A 121 3.24 -12.20 -21.36
C ARG A 121 4.38 -11.88 -20.38
N TYR A 122 4.91 -10.67 -20.43
CA TYR A 122 5.95 -10.18 -19.51
C TYR A 122 5.46 -10.05 -18.07
N SER A 123 4.19 -9.71 -17.83
CA SER A 123 3.61 -9.63 -16.48
C SER A 123 3.51 -11.01 -15.83
N LEU A 124 3.21 -12.06 -16.62
CA LEU A 124 3.21 -13.45 -16.15
C LEU A 124 4.61 -13.94 -15.77
N VAL A 125 5.62 -13.54 -16.53
CA VAL A 125 7.03 -13.86 -16.23
C VAL A 125 7.45 -13.21 -14.92
N GLY A 126 7.11 -11.92 -14.70
CA GLY A 126 7.38 -11.22 -13.45
C GLY A 126 6.68 -11.87 -12.24
N LEU A 127 5.43 -12.31 -12.42
CA LEU A 127 4.70 -13.05 -11.40
C LEU A 127 5.35 -14.40 -11.06
N ALA A 128 5.80 -15.15 -12.08
CA ALA A 128 6.50 -16.43 -11.88
C ALA A 128 7.82 -16.23 -11.11
N PHE A 129 8.59 -15.19 -11.44
CA PHE A 129 9.82 -14.85 -10.70
C PHE A 129 9.52 -14.42 -9.26
N SER A 130 8.44 -13.69 -9.01
CA SER A 130 8.02 -13.33 -7.65
C SER A 130 7.64 -14.57 -6.84
N LEU A 131 6.92 -15.52 -7.44
CA LEU A 131 6.56 -16.78 -6.80
C LEU A 131 7.79 -17.64 -6.46
N THR A 132 8.72 -17.79 -7.40
CA THR A 132 9.95 -18.58 -7.17
C THR A 132 10.90 -17.94 -6.17
N GLY A 133 10.84 -16.61 -5.97
CA GLY A 133 11.66 -15.90 -4.98
C GLY A 133 11.12 -15.98 -3.54
N ILE A 134 9.88 -16.43 -3.34
CA ILE A 134 9.25 -16.57 -2.02
C ILE A 134 9.49 -17.96 -1.43
N PHE A 135 9.68 -18.99 -2.26
CA PHE A 135 9.97 -20.38 -1.89
C PHE A 135 11.45 -20.72 -2.04
#